data_6fcb349f17ea3fcb2e198e7668149d9c
#
_entry.id   6fcb349f17ea3fcb2e198e7668149d9c
#
_cell.length_a   1.000
_cell.length_b   1.000
_cell.length_c   1.000
_cell.angle_alpha   90.00
_cell.angle_beta   90.00
_cell.angle_gamma   90.00
#
_symmetry.space_group_name_H-M   'P 1'
#
loop_
_entity.id
_entity.type
_entity.pdbx_description
1 polymer ?
#
loop_
_entity_poly.entity_id
_entity_poly.type
_entity_poly.pdbx_seq_one_letter_code
_entity_poly.pdbx_strand_id
1 'polypeptide(L)'
;MKEVGHFIGGKHVAGTSGRSAEYFQPMDGTVLGRVALASNAEVRLAIETAKAAHPKWAATNPQRRARVLMKFLDLVHAEYDQLA
;
A
#
# COMPACT_ATOMS: atom_id res chain seq x y z
N MET A 1 -3.20 -0.43 19.65
CA MET A 1 -2.87 0.56 18.61
C MET A 1 -2.32 -0.13 17.38
N LYS A 2 -2.85 0.20 16.21
CA LYS A 2 -2.42 -0.46 14.96
C LYS A 2 -1.22 0.25 14.37
N GLU A 3 -0.21 -0.51 14.00
CA GLU A 3 0.97 0.00 13.30
C GLU A 3 0.81 -0.22 11.79
N VAL A 4 1.02 0.85 11.01
CA VAL A 4 0.94 0.78 9.55
C VAL A 4 2.33 1.04 8.98
N GLY A 5 2.87 0.04 8.30
CA GLY A 5 4.15 0.15 7.60
C GLY A 5 3.97 0.45 6.13
N HIS A 6 4.95 0.02 5.33
CA HIS A 6 4.95 0.22 3.89
C HIS A 6 4.59 -1.07 3.16
N PHE A 7 4.15 -0.92 1.93
CA PHE A 7 3.94 -2.05 1.03
C PHE A 7 4.72 -1.77 -0.25
N ILE A 8 5.83 -2.46 -0.42
CA ILE A 8 6.77 -2.20 -1.52
C ILE A 8 7.17 -3.53 -2.14
N GLY A 9 7.10 -3.62 -3.47
CA GLY A 9 7.48 -4.82 -4.19
C GLY A 9 6.65 -6.04 -3.85
N GLY A 10 5.37 -5.85 -3.52
CA GLY A 10 4.47 -6.95 -3.17
C GLY A 10 4.65 -7.47 -1.75
N LYS A 11 5.37 -6.74 -0.90
CA LYS A 11 5.68 -7.18 0.47
C LYS A 11 5.41 -6.08 1.48
N HIS A 12 5.00 -6.48 2.68
CA HIS A 12 4.94 -5.56 3.81
C HIS A 12 6.36 -5.28 4.30
N VAL A 13 6.66 -3.99 4.45
CA VAL A 13 7.97 -3.53 4.88
C VAL A 13 7.79 -2.62 6.10
N ALA A 14 8.39 -2.97 7.22
CA ALA A 14 8.41 -2.09 8.38
C ALA A 14 9.28 -0.87 8.09
N GLY A 15 8.91 0.29 8.61
CA GLY A 15 9.70 1.50 8.42
C GLY A 15 11.04 1.42 9.17
N THR A 16 12.07 1.98 8.58
CA THR A 16 13.42 2.00 9.16
C THR A 16 13.89 3.40 9.57
N SER A 17 13.09 4.44 9.32
CA SER A 17 13.48 5.81 9.66
C SER A 17 13.44 6.10 11.16
N GLY A 18 12.74 5.31 11.93
CA GLY A 18 12.48 5.56 13.34
C GLY A 18 11.42 6.63 13.59
N ARG A 19 10.89 7.23 12.53
CA ARG A 19 9.85 8.26 12.63
C ARG A 19 8.49 7.67 12.34
N SER A 20 7.48 8.17 13.04
CA SER A 20 6.09 7.76 12.82
C SER A 20 5.16 8.93 13.11
N ALA A 21 3.92 8.81 12.65
CA ALA A 21 2.86 9.76 12.95
C ALA A 21 1.63 9.00 13.41
N GLU A 22 0.84 9.63 14.28
CA GLU A 22 -0.42 9.04 14.72
C GLU A 22 -1.52 9.34 13.70
N TYR A 23 -2.47 8.40 13.55
CA TYR A 23 -3.68 8.65 12.79
C TYR A 23 -4.90 8.50 13.69
N PHE A 24 -5.94 9.25 13.39
CA PHE A 24 -7.03 9.53 14.32
C PHE A 24 -8.37 9.09 13.76
N GLN A 25 -9.29 8.75 14.67
CA GLN A 25 -10.69 8.55 14.30
C GLN A 25 -11.31 9.91 13.98
N PRO A 26 -11.84 10.11 12.75
CA PRO A 26 -12.40 11.41 12.38
C PRO A 26 -13.59 11.85 13.19
N MET A 27 -14.33 10.90 13.76
CA MET A 27 -15.57 11.21 14.49
C MET A 27 -15.33 11.80 15.87
N ASP A 28 -14.28 11.37 16.56
CA ASP A 28 -14.05 11.77 17.95
C ASP A 28 -12.61 12.18 18.27
N GLY A 29 -11.69 12.06 17.29
CA GLY A 29 -10.31 12.46 17.49
C GLY A 29 -9.45 11.50 18.29
N THR A 30 -9.94 10.32 18.61
CA THR A 30 -9.12 9.32 19.31
C THR A 30 -8.05 8.75 18.39
N VAL A 31 -6.91 8.38 18.99
CA VAL A 31 -5.79 7.78 18.24
C VAL A 31 -6.14 6.34 17.89
N LEU A 32 -6.13 6.02 16.60
CA LEU A 32 -6.37 4.66 16.12
C LEU A 32 -5.07 3.86 15.99
N GLY A 33 -3.97 4.51 15.65
CA GLY A 33 -2.71 3.82 15.47
C GLY A 33 -1.61 4.77 15.02
N ARG A 34 -0.52 4.20 14.54
CA ARG A 34 0.64 4.94 14.06
C ARG A 34 1.01 4.48 12.65
N VAL A 35 1.46 5.42 11.83
CA VAL A 35 1.97 5.11 10.49
C VAL A 35 3.46 5.43 10.44
N ALA A 36 4.25 4.50 9.89
CA ALA A 36 5.67 4.71 9.72
C ALA A 36 5.91 5.76 8.64
N LEU A 37 6.79 6.71 8.93
CA LEU A 37 7.22 7.71 7.95
C LEU A 37 8.46 7.19 7.24
N ALA A 38 8.47 7.27 5.93
CA ALA A 38 9.54 6.71 5.11
C ALA A 38 10.82 7.54 5.21
N SER A 39 11.96 6.88 5.18
CA SER A 39 13.25 7.53 4.94
C SER A 39 13.41 7.85 3.45
N ASN A 40 14.37 8.70 3.10
CA ASN A 40 14.68 8.99 1.70
C ASN A 40 15.05 7.72 0.93
N ALA A 41 15.80 6.81 1.57
CA ALA A 41 16.19 5.54 0.96
C ALA A 41 14.97 4.66 0.67
N GLU A 42 14.01 4.62 1.59
CA GLU A 42 12.77 3.85 1.41
C GLU A 42 11.90 4.40 0.29
N VAL A 43 11.79 5.73 0.19
CA VAL A 43 11.05 6.38 -0.90
C VAL A 43 11.70 6.07 -2.25
N ARG A 44 13.03 6.15 -2.33
CA ARG A 44 13.76 5.81 -3.55
C ARG A 44 13.58 4.36 -3.94
N LEU A 45 13.62 3.45 -2.97
CA LEU A 45 13.39 2.02 -3.22
C LEU A 45 11.99 1.78 -3.77
N ALA A 46 10.98 2.44 -3.22
CA ALA A 46 9.61 2.32 -3.69
C ALA A 46 9.48 2.79 -5.15
N ILE A 47 10.08 3.93 -5.47
CA ILE A 47 10.06 4.49 -6.83
C ILE A 47 10.79 3.57 -7.82
N GLU A 48 11.98 3.09 -7.45
CA GLU A 48 12.77 2.20 -8.32
C GLU A 48 12.05 0.86 -8.54
N THR A 49 11.42 0.33 -7.51
CA THR A 49 10.64 -0.91 -7.61
C THR A 49 9.46 -0.74 -8.56
N ALA A 50 8.72 0.36 -8.44
CA ALA A 50 7.62 0.67 -9.33
C ALA A 50 8.09 0.87 -10.78
N LYS A 51 9.21 1.58 -10.96
CA LYS A 51 9.81 1.82 -12.26
C LYS A 51 10.25 0.52 -12.93
N ALA A 52 10.82 -0.41 -12.17
CA ALA A 52 11.23 -1.71 -12.69
C ALA A 52 10.03 -2.57 -13.12
N ALA A 53 8.89 -2.43 -12.47
CA ALA A 53 7.68 -3.19 -12.81
C ALA A 53 6.93 -2.61 -14.03
N HIS A 54 7.11 -1.33 -14.32
CA HIS A 54 6.33 -0.61 -15.33
C HIS A 54 6.45 -1.19 -16.74
N PRO A 55 7.64 -1.52 -17.28
CA PRO A 55 7.74 -1.99 -18.68
C PRO A 55 6.89 -3.24 -18.94
N LYS A 56 6.92 -4.21 -18.03
CA LYS A 56 6.17 -5.44 -18.17
C LYS A 56 4.67 -5.18 -18.13
N TRP A 57 4.22 -4.35 -17.18
CA TRP A 57 2.82 -3.99 -17.07
C TRP A 57 2.33 -3.19 -18.26
N ALA A 58 3.13 -2.22 -18.72
CA ALA A 58 2.79 -1.42 -19.89
C ALA A 58 2.70 -2.27 -21.17
N ALA A 59 3.51 -3.32 -21.28
CA ALA A 59 3.48 -4.23 -22.42
C ALA A 59 2.36 -5.26 -22.33
N THR A 60 1.73 -5.42 -21.17
CA THR A 60 0.60 -6.33 -20.97
C THR A 60 -0.61 -5.78 -21.71
N ASN A 61 -1.30 -6.64 -22.51
CA ASN A 61 -2.43 -6.17 -23.29
C ASN A 61 -3.59 -5.74 -22.40
N PRO A 62 -4.48 -4.84 -22.91
CA PRO A 62 -5.56 -4.28 -22.09
C PRO A 62 -6.50 -5.32 -21.50
N GLN A 63 -6.76 -6.41 -22.20
CA GLN A 63 -7.64 -7.47 -21.68
C GLN A 63 -7.06 -8.15 -20.46
N ARG A 64 -5.76 -8.43 -20.47
CA ARG A 64 -5.08 -9.02 -19.31
C ARG A 64 -5.04 -8.06 -18.13
N ARG A 65 -4.79 -6.79 -18.41
CA ARG A 65 -4.81 -5.78 -17.35
C ARG A 65 -6.21 -5.67 -16.73
N ALA A 66 -7.24 -5.72 -17.57
CA ALA A 66 -8.63 -5.72 -17.10
C ALA A 66 -8.95 -6.92 -16.23
N ARG A 67 -8.44 -8.11 -16.57
CA ARG A 67 -8.64 -9.32 -15.75
C ARG A 67 -8.01 -9.20 -14.36
N VAL A 68 -6.83 -8.58 -14.28
CA VAL A 68 -6.19 -8.33 -12.97
C VAL A 68 -7.07 -7.42 -12.12
N LEU A 69 -7.63 -6.36 -12.71
CA LEU A 69 -8.51 -5.43 -11.99
C LEU A 69 -9.85 -6.08 -11.62
N MET A 70 -10.38 -6.97 -12.45
CA MET A 70 -11.58 -7.73 -12.12
C MET A 70 -11.34 -8.68 -10.95
N LYS A 71 -10.17 -9.33 -10.90
CA LYS A 71 -9.79 -10.14 -9.74
C LYS A 71 -9.68 -9.30 -8.49
N PHE A 72 -9.12 -8.10 -8.61
CA PHE A 72 -9.06 -7.14 -7.52
C PHE A 72 -10.46 -6.78 -7.01
N LEU A 73 -11.40 -6.55 -7.92
CA LEU A 73 -12.80 -6.29 -7.56
C LEU A 73 -13.41 -7.44 -6.75
N ASP A 74 -13.19 -8.68 -7.19
CA ASP A 74 -13.68 -9.86 -6.47
C ASP A 74 -13.09 -9.93 -5.06
N LEU A 75 -11.81 -9.65 -4.91
CA LEU A 75 -11.15 -9.65 -3.61
C LEU A 75 -11.66 -8.54 -2.70
N VAL A 76 -11.92 -7.36 -3.25
CA VAL A 76 -12.52 -6.26 -2.48
C VAL A 76 -13.92 -6.64 -1.98
N HIS A 77 -14.72 -7.27 -2.83
CA HIS A 77 -16.04 -7.74 -2.42
C HIS A 77 -15.96 -8.81 -1.33
N ALA A 78 -15.01 -9.72 -1.44
CA ALA A 78 -14.82 -10.77 -0.44
C ALA A 78 -14.40 -10.23 0.93
N GLU A 79 -13.66 -9.11 0.93
CA GLU A 79 -13.13 -8.49 2.14
C GLU A 79 -13.86 -7.19 2.50
N TYR A 80 -15.05 -7.00 1.96
CA TYR A 80 -15.79 -5.74 2.07
C TYR A 80 -15.94 -5.26 3.50
N ASP A 81 -16.42 -6.12 4.39
CA ASP A 81 -16.66 -5.75 5.78
C ASP A 81 -15.37 -5.40 6.51
N GLN A 82 -14.29 -6.10 6.20
CA GLN A 82 -12.99 -5.87 6.81
C GLN A 82 -12.37 -4.56 6.34
N LEU A 83 -12.60 -4.19 5.07
CA LEU A 83 -12.10 -2.95 4.50
C LEU A 83 -12.89 -1.72 4.99
N ALA A 84 -14.17 -1.92 5.29
CA ALA A 84 -15.00 -0.86 5.84
C ALA A 84 -14.66 -0.62 7.30
#